data_38d971b2ab25d338a05792976acf17d8
#
_entry.id   38d971b2ab25d338a05792976acf17d8
#
_cell.length_a   1.000
_cell.length_b   1.000
_cell.length_c   1.000
_cell.angle_alpha   90.00
_cell.angle_beta   90.00
_cell.angle_gamma   90.00
#
_symmetry.space_group_name_H-M   'P 1'
#
loop_
_entity.id
_entity.type
_entity.pdbx_description
1 polymer ?
#
loop_
_entity_poly.entity_id
_entity_poly.type
_entity_poly.pdbx_seq_one_letter_code
_entity_poly.pdbx_strand_id
1 'polypeptide(L)'
;MYKRQLLTAVITIVPLSLATMVEHIGDVSAISSTCNRNYIEDPGLHRTLMGDGLATTLAALFGAPANTTYGENTGVLALSRIYDPRVIRIAAVLAMLFSFSPKFAAVISSMPGGTIGGVSLVLYGMISAVGVRNVVENKVDFTKSRNVLVAALILVLSIGISYSKAGALQLGAISLSGLAVGSIVGIVLNAVMPGKDYVYGEDKQGDESVNFIVQ
;
A
#
# COMPACT_ATOMS: atom_id res chain seq x y z
N MET A 1 29.47 20.67 0.21
CA MET A 1 28.10 20.77 -0.29
C MET A 1 27.41 19.41 -0.33
N TYR A 2 27.92 18.40 -1.01
CA TYR A 2 27.33 17.05 -1.15
C TYR A 2 27.03 16.32 0.16
N LYS A 3 27.93 16.34 1.16
CA LYS A 3 27.72 15.64 2.45
C LYS A 3 26.50 16.15 3.21
N ARG A 4 26.22 17.44 3.16
CA ARG A 4 25.06 18.04 3.83
C ARG A 4 23.76 17.67 3.13
N GLN A 5 23.77 17.65 1.80
CA GLN A 5 22.61 17.22 0.98
C GLN A 5 22.30 15.73 1.19
N LEU A 6 23.34 14.87 1.24
CA LEU A 6 23.20 13.47 1.50
C LEU A 6 22.58 13.21 2.90
N LEU A 7 23.09 13.87 3.92
CA LEU A 7 22.56 13.73 5.28
C LEU A 7 21.09 14.17 5.36
N THR A 8 20.74 15.30 4.74
CA THR A 8 19.35 15.77 4.69
C THR A 8 18.45 14.77 3.95
N ALA A 9 18.90 14.24 2.81
CA ALA A 9 18.17 13.24 2.06
C ALA A 9 17.92 11.97 2.89
N VAL A 10 18.94 11.46 3.57
CA VAL A 10 18.81 10.28 4.44
C VAL A 10 17.83 10.53 5.59
N ILE A 11 17.95 11.67 6.30
CA ILE A 11 17.06 12.02 7.40
C ILE A 11 15.60 12.17 6.94
N THR A 12 15.38 12.61 5.69
CA THR A 12 14.03 12.78 5.15
C THR A 12 13.45 11.47 4.61
N ILE A 13 14.24 10.68 3.90
CA ILE A 13 13.75 9.50 3.17
C ILE A 13 13.63 8.27 4.08
N VAL A 14 14.54 8.07 5.03
CA VAL A 14 14.52 6.88 5.89
C VAL A 14 13.23 6.79 6.74
N PRO A 15 12.74 7.85 7.39
CA PRO A 15 11.45 7.78 8.08
C PRO A 15 10.28 7.54 7.13
N LEU A 16 10.33 8.10 5.91
CA LEU A 16 9.30 7.90 4.90
C LEU A 16 9.22 6.45 4.43
N SER A 17 10.36 5.75 4.36
CA SER A 17 10.39 4.34 3.97
C SER A 17 9.62 3.43 4.94
N LEU A 18 9.51 3.79 6.22
CA LEU A 18 8.68 3.05 7.17
C LEU A 18 7.19 3.13 6.80
N ALA A 19 6.74 4.29 6.32
CA ALA A 19 5.36 4.45 5.88
C ALA A 19 5.07 3.62 4.63
N THR A 20 5.99 3.60 3.66
CA THR A 20 5.83 2.76 2.45
C THR A 20 5.89 1.27 2.76
N MET A 21 6.68 0.83 3.76
CA MET A 21 6.66 -0.56 4.23
C MET A 21 5.29 -0.96 4.80
N VAL A 22 4.67 -0.09 5.59
CA VAL A 22 3.32 -0.34 6.16
C VAL A 22 2.27 -0.38 5.06
N GLU A 23 2.36 0.53 4.08
CA GLU A 23 1.51 0.54 2.89
C GLU A 23 1.64 -0.77 2.12
N HIS A 24 2.88 -1.22 1.84
CA HIS A 24 3.16 -2.48 1.18
C HIS A 24 2.54 -3.69 1.90
N ILE A 25 2.63 -3.74 3.23
CA ILE A 25 1.99 -4.81 4.02
C ILE A 25 0.47 -4.80 3.82
N GLY A 26 -0.14 -3.61 3.83
CA GLY A 26 -1.56 -3.43 3.57
C GLY A 26 -1.97 -3.93 2.17
N ASP A 27 -1.19 -3.56 1.15
CA ASP A 27 -1.44 -3.96 -0.23
C ASP A 27 -1.27 -5.46 -0.44
N VAL A 28 -0.24 -6.07 0.17
CA VAL A 28 -0.04 -7.53 0.12
C VAL A 28 -1.18 -8.26 0.83
N SER A 29 -1.71 -7.73 1.93
CA SER A 29 -2.90 -8.27 2.59
C SER A 29 -4.14 -8.15 1.70
N ALA A 30 -4.35 -7.00 1.08
CA ALA A 30 -5.47 -6.75 0.17
C ALA A 30 -5.45 -7.68 -1.06
N ILE A 31 -4.28 -7.84 -1.69
CA ILE A 31 -4.15 -8.74 -2.85
C ILE A 31 -4.27 -10.21 -2.42
N SER A 32 -3.80 -10.57 -1.23
CA SER A 32 -3.97 -11.92 -0.66
C SER A 32 -5.44 -12.27 -0.52
N SER A 33 -6.23 -11.38 0.05
CA SER A 33 -7.69 -11.52 0.16
C SER A 33 -8.37 -11.58 -1.22
N THR A 34 -7.95 -10.73 -2.16
CA THR A 34 -8.53 -10.69 -3.52
C THR A 34 -8.25 -11.96 -4.32
N CYS A 35 -7.04 -12.50 -4.21
CA CYS A 35 -6.61 -13.72 -4.92
C CYS A 35 -6.96 -15.01 -4.17
N ASN A 36 -7.50 -14.91 -2.97
CA ASN A 36 -7.75 -16.03 -2.07
C ASN A 36 -6.48 -16.90 -1.85
N ARG A 37 -5.33 -16.23 -1.63
CA ARG A 37 -4.02 -16.87 -1.44
C ARG A 37 -3.16 -16.06 -0.48
N ASN A 38 -2.55 -16.71 0.50
CA ASN A 38 -1.73 -16.04 1.51
C ASN A 38 -0.33 -15.68 0.99
N TYR A 39 -0.20 -14.49 0.42
CA TYR A 39 1.10 -13.97 -0.04
C TYR A 39 1.96 -13.40 1.09
N ILE A 40 1.40 -13.23 2.29
CA ILE A 40 2.15 -12.83 3.48
C ILE A 40 3.08 -13.96 3.92
N GLU A 41 2.64 -15.22 3.76
CA GLU A 41 3.40 -16.42 4.12
C GLU A 41 4.21 -16.95 2.94
N ASP A 42 3.60 -17.11 1.78
CA ASP A 42 4.23 -17.61 0.55
C ASP A 42 3.98 -16.67 -0.64
N PRO A 43 4.99 -15.96 -1.15
CA PRO A 43 6.46 -16.08 -0.94
C PRO A 43 7.02 -15.41 0.32
N GLY A 44 6.20 -14.73 1.11
CA GLY A 44 6.57 -14.06 2.34
C GLY A 44 6.89 -12.56 2.16
N LEU A 45 6.46 -11.77 3.16
CA LEU A 45 6.66 -10.31 3.15
C LEU A 45 8.12 -9.88 2.97
N HIS A 46 9.08 -10.65 3.50
CA HIS A 46 10.50 -10.35 3.34
C HIS A 46 10.95 -10.36 1.87
N ARG A 47 10.38 -11.24 1.04
CA ARG A 47 10.69 -11.32 -0.40
C ARG A 47 10.01 -10.22 -1.19
N THR A 48 8.76 -9.92 -0.86
CA THR A 48 8.02 -8.86 -1.56
C THR A 48 8.61 -7.49 -1.25
N LEU A 49 8.93 -7.20 0.01
CA LEU A 49 9.63 -5.98 0.41
C LEU A 49 11.04 -5.86 -0.20
N MET A 50 11.78 -6.98 -0.28
CA MET A 50 13.09 -6.98 -0.95
C MET A 50 12.94 -6.68 -2.44
N GLY A 51 11.92 -7.23 -3.10
CA GLY A 51 11.62 -6.95 -4.51
C GLY A 51 11.34 -5.48 -4.77
N ASP A 52 10.51 -4.87 -3.93
CA ASP A 52 10.16 -3.44 -4.00
C ASP A 52 11.39 -2.55 -3.75
N GLY A 53 12.18 -2.85 -2.72
CA GLY A 53 13.42 -2.15 -2.43
C GLY A 53 14.47 -2.25 -3.53
N LEU A 54 14.63 -3.43 -4.15
CA LEU A 54 15.54 -3.61 -5.29
C LEU A 54 15.04 -2.85 -6.52
N ALA A 55 13.74 -2.85 -6.80
CA ALA A 55 13.15 -2.08 -7.89
C ALA A 55 13.39 -0.57 -7.70
N THR A 56 13.19 -0.06 -6.50
CA THR A 56 13.48 1.34 -6.14
C THR A 56 14.97 1.67 -6.29
N THR A 57 15.86 0.76 -5.87
CA THR A 57 17.31 0.95 -6.02
C THR A 57 17.72 1.02 -7.49
N LEU A 58 17.19 0.10 -8.30
CA LEU A 58 17.45 0.11 -9.75
C LEU A 58 16.88 1.39 -10.41
N ALA A 59 15.66 1.80 -10.07
CA ALA A 59 15.08 3.03 -10.57
C ALA A 59 15.96 4.25 -10.25
N ALA A 60 16.47 4.34 -9.03
CA ALA A 60 17.35 5.42 -8.58
C ALA A 60 18.68 5.47 -9.36
N LEU A 61 19.24 4.33 -9.77
CA LEU A 61 20.46 4.27 -10.60
C LEU A 61 20.25 4.92 -11.97
N PHE A 62 19.02 4.87 -12.48
CA PHE A 62 18.64 5.52 -13.75
C PHE A 62 18.06 6.92 -13.57
N GLY A 63 18.08 7.46 -12.35
CA GLY A 63 17.53 8.80 -12.05
C GLY A 63 16.00 8.86 -12.06
N ALA A 64 15.33 7.70 -11.99
CA ALA A 64 13.88 7.61 -11.88
C ALA A 64 13.41 7.79 -10.41
N PRO A 65 12.14 8.16 -10.18
CA PRO A 65 11.58 8.23 -8.84
C PRO A 65 11.54 6.85 -8.16
N ALA A 66 11.41 6.85 -6.83
CA ALA A 66 11.22 5.63 -6.07
C ALA A 66 9.95 4.90 -6.53
N ASN A 67 10.05 3.58 -6.65
CA ASN A 67 8.89 2.72 -6.88
C ASN A 67 8.18 2.42 -5.57
N THR A 68 6.90 2.14 -5.67
CA THR A 68 6.08 1.60 -4.59
C THR A 68 5.08 0.60 -5.14
N THR A 69 4.43 -0.13 -4.26
CA THR A 69 3.33 -1.02 -4.62
C THR A 69 2.11 -0.20 -5.04
N TYR A 70 1.45 -0.59 -6.12
CA TYR A 70 0.25 0.07 -6.62
C TYR A 70 -1.00 -0.72 -6.24
N GLY A 71 -1.67 -0.31 -5.19
CA GLY A 71 -2.93 -0.91 -4.71
C GLY A 71 -4.06 -0.86 -5.76
N GLU A 72 -4.02 0.12 -6.69
CA GLU A 72 -4.96 0.23 -7.80
C GLU A 72 -5.00 -1.01 -8.69
N ASN A 73 -3.89 -1.70 -8.87
CA ASN A 73 -3.83 -2.93 -9.64
C ASN A 73 -4.63 -4.06 -9.00
N THR A 74 -4.79 -4.08 -7.69
CA THR A 74 -5.66 -5.04 -6.98
C THR A 74 -7.11 -4.89 -7.43
N GLY A 75 -7.57 -3.66 -7.66
CA GLY A 75 -8.89 -3.39 -8.23
C GLY A 75 -9.04 -3.97 -9.65
N VAL A 76 -8.00 -3.83 -10.50
CA VAL A 76 -8.01 -4.41 -11.85
C VAL A 76 -8.04 -5.94 -11.82
N LEU A 77 -7.29 -6.56 -10.89
CA LEU A 77 -7.32 -8.02 -10.68
C LEU A 77 -8.72 -8.49 -10.25
N ALA A 78 -9.38 -7.77 -9.34
CA ALA A 78 -10.73 -8.08 -8.90
C ALA A 78 -11.76 -8.00 -10.05
N LEU A 79 -11.62 -7.02 -10.94
CA LEU A 79 -12.48 -6.87 -12.13
C LEU A 79 -12.23 -7.95 -13.17
N SER A 80 -10.97 -8.20 -13.50
CA SER A 80 -10.59 -9.15 -14.56
C SER A 80 -10.70 -10.61 -14.12
N ARG A 81 -10.69 -10.86 -12.79
CA ARG A 81 -10.62 -12.19 -12.17
C ARG A 81 -9.43 -13.03 -12.65
N ILE A 82 -8.35 -12.36 -13.06
CA ILE A 82 -7.12 -13.02 -13.51
C ILE A 82 -6.10 -12.93 -12.38
N TYR A 83 -5.90 -14.02 -11.65
CA TYR A 83 -5.05 -14.05 -10.45
C TYR A 83 -3.72 -14.79 -10.66
N ASP A 84 -3.41 -15.23 -11.88
CA ASP A 84 -2.14 -15.92 -12.18
C ASP A 84 -0.97 -14.93 -12.17
N PRO A 85 0.03 -15.09 -11.27
CA PRO A 85 1.21 -14.22 -11.23
C PRO A 85 2.03 -14.19 -12.53
N ARG A 86 1.88 -15.22 -13.38
CA ARG A 86 2.57 -15.26 -14.68
C ARG A 86 2.06 -14.17 -15.63
N VAL A 87 0.74 -13.92 -15.60
CA VAL A 87 0.13 -12.85 -16.41
C VAL A 87 0.69 -11.49 -16.00
N ILE A 88 0.79 -11.25 -14.71
CA ILE A 88 1.33 -9.98 -14.18
C ILE A 88 2.81 -9.81 -14.54
N ARG A 89 3.61 -10.88 -14.47
CA ARG A 89 5.02 -10.84 -14.91
C ARG A 89 5.16 -10.54 -16.39
N ILE A 90 4.34 -11.16 -17.24
CA ILE A 90 4.32 -10.88 -18.68
C ILE A 90 3.90 -9.43 -18.92
N ALA A 91 2.85 -8.95 -18.24
CA ALA A 91 2.41 -7.56 -18.33
C ALA A 91 3.52 -6.58 -17.96
N ALA A 92 4.28 -6.86 -16.90
CA ALA A 92 5.42 -6.03 -16.49
C ALA A 92 6.53 -5.98 -17.56
N VAL A 93 6.87 -7.13 -18.16
CA VAL A 93 7.83 -7.20 -19.27
C VAL A 93 7.34 -6.40 -20.48
N LEU A 94 6.07 -6.56 -20.85
CA LEU A 94 5.47 -5.79 -21.95
C LEU A 94 5.47 -4.28 -21.64
N ALA A 95 5.16 -3.87 -20.42
CA ALA A 95 5.23 -2.47 -19.99
C ALA A 95 6.64 -1.90 -20.15
N MET A 96 7.67 -2.66 -19.76
CA MET A 96 9.06 -2.27 -19.97
C MET A 96 9.40 -2.10 -21.46
N LEU A 97 8.96 -3.02 -22.31
CA LEU A 97 9.18 -2.92 -23.76
C LEU A 97 8.45 -1.71 -24.36
N PHE A 98 7.21 -1.47 -23.97
CA PHE A 98 6.43 -0.33 -24.45
C PHE A 98 6.95 1.02 -23.94
N SER A 99 7.64 1.07 -22.82
CA SER A 99 8.25 2.30 -22.30
C SER A 99 9.29 2.89 -23.25
N PHE A 100 9.90 2.08 -24.09
CA PHE A 100 10.84 2.56 -25.14
C PHE A 100 10.13 3.06 -26.41
N SER A 101 8.81 2.98 -26.50
CA SER A 101 8.04 3.41 -27.65
C SER A 101 7.40 4.79 -27.45
N PRO A 102 7.92 5.87 -28.07
CA PRO A 102 7.30 7.19 -27.98
C PRO A 102 5.87 7.23 -28.49
N LYS A 103 5.54 6.37 -29.46
CA LYS A 103 4.18 6.26 -30.02
C LYS A 103 3.20 5.74 -28.99
N PHE A 104 3.61 4.75 -28.18
CA PHE A 104 2.79 4.21 -27.10
C PHE A 104 2.54 5.27 -26.01
N ALA A 105 3.60 5.99 -25.63
CA ALA A 105 3.48 7.10 -24.69
C ALA A 105 2.51 8.19 -25.21
N ALA A 106 2.58 8.52 -26.50
CA ALA A 106 1.67 9.47 -27.13
C ALA A 106 0.21 9.01 -27.10
N VAL A 107 -0.05 7.73 -27.32
CA VAL A 107 -1.42 7.14 -27.23
C VAL A 107 -1.96 7.28 -25.81
N ILE A 108 -1.16 6.95 -24.79
CA ILE A 108 -1.58 7.12 -23.39
C ILE A 108 -1.86 8.59 -23.07
N SER A 109 -0.96 9.48 -23.49
CA SER A 109 -1.11 10.92 -23.24
C SER A 109 -2.28 11.55 -24.00
N SER A 110 -2.79 10.91 -25.06
CA SER A 110 -3.94 11.38 -25.81
C SER A 110 -5.30 11.03 -25.17
N MET A 111 -5.30 10.23 -24.10
CA MET A 111 -6.54 9.88 -23.40
C MET A 111 -7.20 11.12 -22.80
N PRO A 112 -8.51 11.33 -23.06
CA PRO A 112 -9.22 12.45 -22.46
C PRO A 112 -9.22 12.37 -20.94
N GLY A 113 -9.00 13.51 -20.27
CA GLY A 113 -8.99 13.59 -18.79
C GLY A 113 -10.26 13.07 -18.13
N GLY A 114 -11.41 13.24 -18.78
CA GLY A 114 -12.69 12.67 -18.30
C GLY A 114 -12.71 11.14 -18.26
N THR A 115 -12.08 10.48 -19.25
CA THR A 115 -11.97 9.02 -19.27
C THR A 115 -11.05 8.53 -18.16
N ILE A 116 -9.88 9.17 -17.98
CA ILE A 116 -8.95 8.85 -16.91
C ILE A 116 -9.62 9.06 -15.55
N GLY A 117 -10.32 10.19 -15.34
CA GLY A 117 -11.03 10.48 -14.12
C GLY A 117 -12.14 9.47 -13.80
N GLY A 118 -12.91 9.06 -14.81
CA GLY A 118 -13.96 8.05 -14.65
C GLY A 118 -13.40 6.67 -14.24
N VAL A 119 -12.35 6.22 -14.90
CA VAL A 119 -11.67 4.96 -14.55
C VAL A 119 -11.07 5.03 -13.14
N SER A 120 -10.40 6.14 -12.81
CA SER A 120 -9.82 6.35 -11.47
C SER A 120 -10.89 6.30 -10.38
N LEU A 121 -12.04 6.91 -10.60
CA LEU A 121 -13.16 6.88 -9.64
C LEU A 121 -13.61 5.44 -9.34
N VAL A 122 -13.75 4.62 -10.37
CA VAL A 122 -14.12 3.20 -10.21
C VAL A 122 -13.03 2.43 -9.47
N LEU A 123 -11.76 2.64 -9.83
CA LEU A 123 -10.62 1.97 -9.18
C LEU A 123 -10.53 2.34 -7.70
N TYR A 124 -10.62 3.61 -7.35
CA TYR A 124 -10.61 4.05 -5.94
C TYR A 124 -11.80 3.50 -5.14
N GLY A 125 -12.98 3.42 -5.77
CA GLY A 125 -14.14 2.77 -5.16
C GLY A 125 -13.87 1.29 -4.84
N MET A 126 -13.23 0.57 -5.75
CA MET A 126 -12.87 -0.84 -5.53
C MET A 126 -11.80 -1.03 -4.46
N ILE A 127 -10.75 -0.18 -4.43
CA ILE A 127 -9.74 -0.21 -3.37
C ILE A 127 -10.40 0.01 -2.02
N SER A 128 -11.31 0.98 -1.92
CA SER A 128 -12.08 1.24 -0.70
C SER A 128 -12.92 0.02 -0.30
N ALA A 129 -13.57 -0.63 -1.26
CA ALA A 129 -14.35 -1.85 -1.00
C ALA A 129 -13.48 -3.02 -0.52
N VAL A 130 -12.26 -3.19 -1.08
CA VAL A 130 -11.28 -4.18 -0.62
C VAL A 130 -10.83 -3.87 0.81
N GLY A 131 -10.59 -2.60 1.14
CA GLY A 131 -10.26 -2.18 2.50
C GLY A 131 -11.37 -2.52 3.51
N VAL A 132 -12.63 -2.23 3.16
CA VAL A 132 -13.79 -2.60 3.99
C VAL A 132 -13.91 -4.12 4.12
N ARG A 133 -13.76 -4.84 3.02
CA ARG A 133 -13.76 -6.31 3.01
C ARG A 133 -12.72 -6.88 3.96
N ASN A 134 -11.50 -6.36 3.94
CA ASN A 134 -10.41 -6.80 4.81
C ASN A 134 -10.76 -6.65 6.31
N VAL A 135 -11.38 -5.52 6.68
CA VAL A 135 -11.89 -5.29 8.04
C VAL A 135 -12.97 -6.31 8.43
N VAL A 136 -13.90 -6.61 7.52
CA VAL A 136 -15.00 -7.55 7.76
C VAL A 136 -14.49 -9.00 7.85
N GLU A 137 -13.59 -9.42 6.97
CA GLU A 137 -13.02 -10.78 6.96
C GLU A 137 -12.19 -11.04 8.23
N ASN A 138 -11.46 -10.05 8.70
CA ASN A 138 -10.73 -10.11 9.97
C ASN A 138 -11.63 -9.95 11.21
N LYS A 139 -12.95 -9.90 11.03
CA LYS A 139 -13.94 -9.83 12.11
C LYS A 139 -13.62 -8.74 13.15
N VAL A 140 -13.12 -7.59 12.69
CA VAL A 140 -12.79 -6.48 13.59
C VAL A 140 -14.05 -6.02 14.32
N ASP A 141 -14.05 -6.17 15.63
CA ASP A 141 -15.20 -5.82 16.48
C ASP A 141 -15.22 -4.33 16.78
N PHE A 142 -16.05 -3.57 16.07
CA PHE A 142 -16.26 -2.14 16.28
C PHE A 142 -17.21 -1.80 17.44
N THR A 143 -17.73 -2.79 18.18
CA THR A 143 -18.41 -2.51 19.46
C THR A 143 -17.41 -2.16 20.55
N LYS A 144 -16.15 -2.53 20.38
CA LYS A 144 -15.07 -2.20 21.29
C LYS A 144 -14.55 -0.78 21.04
N SER A 145 -14.63 0.08 22.04
CA SER A 145 -14.20 1.47 21.96
C SER A 145 -12.75 1.63 21.50
N ARG A 146 -11.89 0.65 21.85
CA ARG A 146 -10.49 0.62 21.41
C ARG A 146 -10.38 0.58 19.87
N ASN A 147 -11.06 -0.36 19.24
CA ASN A 147 -10.98 -0.56 17.79
C ASN A 147 -11.58 0.63 17.04
N VAL A 148 -12.68 1.19 17.57
CA VAL A 148 -13.29 2.42 17.05
C VAL A 148 -12.33 3.60 17.13
N LEU A 149 -11.67 3.81 18.26
CA LEU A 149 -10.72 4.93 18.43
C LEU A 149 -9.53 4.81 17.49
N VAL A 150 -8.93 3.63 17.39
CA VAL A 150 -7.79 3.38 16.48
C VAL A 150 -8.20 3.66 15.04
N ALA A 151 -9.30 3.07 14.57
CA ALA A 151 -9.79 3.25 13.21
C ALA A 151 -10.16 4.73 12.92
N ALA A 152 -10.87 5.38 13.86
CA ALA A 152 -11.25 6.77 13.71
C ALA A 152 -10.04 7.71 13.59
N LEU A 153 -9.02 7.52 14.41
CA LEU A 153 -7.81 8.35 14.37
C LEU A 153 -7.00 8.09 13.11
N ILE A 154 -6.88 6.84 12.65
CA ILE A 154 -6.22 6.54 11.36
C ILE A 154 -6.91 7.27 10.23
N LEU A 155 -8.24 7.16 10.11
CA LEU A 155 -9.00 7.76 9.03
C LEU A 155 -8.99 9.30 9.10
N VAL A 156 -9.26 9.86 10.27
CA VAL A 156 -9.34 11.32 10.45
C VAL A 156 -7.98 11.97 10.21
N LEU A 157 -6.89 11.40 10.71
CA LEU A 157 -5.55 11.96 10.49
C LEU A 157 -5.11 11.80 9.03
N SER A 158 -5.36 10.64 8.42
CA SER A 158 -4.99 10.40 7.03
C SER A 158 -5.69 11.38 6.09
N ILE A 159 -7.00 11.53 6.22
CA ILE A 159 -7.82 12.42 5.38
C ILE A 159 -7.58 13.89 5.78
N GLY A 160 -7.64 14.21 7.07
CA GLY A 160 -7.56 15.58 7.56
C GLY A 160 -6.23 16.25 7.23
N ILE A 161 -5.11 15.55 7.35
CA ILE A 161 -3.80 16.10 6.98
C ILE A 161 -3.68 16.23 5.47
N SER A 162 -4.11 15.22 4.68
CA SER A 162 -4.01 15.24 3.23
C SER A 162 -4.81 16.37 2.59
N TYR A 163 -5.97 16.71 3.16
CA TYR A 163 -6.81 17.81 2.69
C TYR A 163 -6.60 19.14 3.44
N SER A 164 -5.64 19.21 4.36
CA SER A 164 -5.25 20.47 5.00
C SER A 164 -4.55 21.38 3.99
N LYS A 165 -4.50 22.69 4.28
CA LYS A 165 -3.77 23.67 3.43
C LYS A 165 -2.29 23.32 3.26
N ALA A 166 -1.69 22.62 4.21
CA ALA A 166 -0.29 22.21 4.14
C ALA A 166 -0.09 20.89 3.36
N GLY A 167 -1.15 20.08 3.17
CA GLY A 167 -1.10 18.79 2.49
C GLY A 167 -0.28 17.70 3.20
N ALA A 168 0.53 18.09 4.19
CA ALA A 168 1.42 17.22 4.95
C ALA A 168 1.76 17.84 6.31
N LEU A 169 2.14 17.00 7.27
CA LEU A 169 2.65 17.44 8.56
C LEU A 169 4.14 17.76 8.44
N GLN A 170 4.50 19.03 8.64
CA GLN A 170 5.89 19.48 8.59
C GLN A 170 6.53 19.36 9.98
N LEU A 171 7.54 18.50 10.11
CA LEU A 171 8.35 18.33 11.31
C LEU A 171 9.79 18.76 11.02
N GLY A 172 10.03 20.05 11.00
CA GLY A 172 11.33 20.60 10.62
C GLY A 172 11.69 20.29 9.17
N ALA A 173 12.69 19.44 8.94
CA ALA A 173 13.12 19.01 7.61
C ALA A 173 12.32 17.82 7.04
N ILE A 174 11.44 17.22 7.83
CA ILE A 174 10.66 16.03 7.45
C ILE A 174 9.23 16.44 7.14
N SER A 175 8.73 16.02 5.98
CA SER A 175 7.34 16.19 5.57
C SER A 175 6.65 14.84 5.56
N LEU A 176 5.67 14.63 6.45
CA LEU A 176 4.91 13.39 6.53
C LEU A 176 3.53 13.57 5.89
N SER A 177 3.20 12.71 4.95
CA SER A 177 1.86 12.66 4.36
C SER A 177 0.80 12.25 5.40
N GLY A 178 -0.45 12.60 5.16
CA GLY A 178 -1.55 12.20 6.05
C GLY A 178 -1.62 10.68 6.24
N LEU A 179 -1.38 9.90 5.18
CA LEU A 179 -1.33 8.44 5.26
C LEU A 179 -0.21 7.95 6.18
N ALA A 180 0.99 8.52 6.06
CA ALA A 180 2.12 8.16 6.91
C ALA A 180 1.83 8.44 8.39
N VAL A 181 1.27 9.61 8.70
CA VAL A 181 0.91 9.98 10.07
C VAL A 181 -0.19 9.06 10.61
N GLY A 182 -1.24 8.81 9.83
CA GLY A 182 -2.34 7.91 10.22
C GLY A 182 -1.84 6.50 10.51
N SER A 183 -0.97 5.96 9.66
CA SER A 183 -0.37 4.63 9.84
C SER A 183 0.49 4.55 11.11
N ILE A 184 1.39 5.50 11.32
CA ILE A 184 2.26 5.55 12.51
C ILE A 184 1.42 5.65 13.78
N VAL A 185 0.45 6.57 13.81
CA VAL A 185 -0.44 6.75 14.96
C VAL A 185 -1.26 5.49 15.21
N GLY A 186 -1.79 4.86 14.18
CA GLY A 186 -2.54 3.61 14.30
C GLY A 186 -1.71 2.49 14.93
N ILE A 187 -0.47 2.29 14.45
CA ILE A 187 0.44 1.28 14.99
C ILE A 187 0.77 1.57 16.47
N VAL A 188 1.13 2.82 16.78
CA VAL A 188 1.48 3.22 18.14
C VAL A 188 0.29 3.04 19.09
N LEU A 189 -0.89 3.49 18.70
CA LEU A 189 -2.11 3.32 19.51
C LEU A 189 -2.45 1.86 19.70
N ASN A 190 -2.36 1.06 18.63
CA ASN A 190 -2.59 -0.38 18.71
C ASN A 190 -1.57 -1.08 19.64
N ALA A 191 -0.35 -0.59 19.71
CA ALA A 191 0.68 -1.12 20.59
C ALA A 191 0.46 -0.74 22.07
N VAL A 192 0.05 0.51 22.33
CA VAL A 192 -0.03 1.10 23.69
C VAL A 192 -1.38 0.83 24.34
N MET A 193 -2.49 0.86 23.59
CA MET A 193 -3.82 0.72 24.17
C MET A 193 -4.06 -0.70 24.71
N PRO A 194 -4.59 -0.83 25.93
CA PRO A 194 -4.98 -2.13 26.53
C PRO A 194 -6.21 -2.71 25.82
N GLY A 195 -6.50 -4.00 26.05
CA GLY A 195 -7.69 -4.67 25.51
C GLY A 195 -7.47 -5.19 24.08
N LYS A 196 -6.29 -5.70 23.80
CA LYS A 196 -5.99 -6.39 22.51
C LYS A 196 -6.85 -7.65 22.40
N ASP A 197 -7.51 -7.82 21.25
CA ASP A 197 -8.30 -9.01 20.94
C ASP A 197 -7.46 -10.14 20.34
N TYR A 198 -6.17 -9.88 20.17
CA TYR A 198 -5.25 -10.70 19.45
C TYR A 198 -4.05 -11.06 20.33
N VAL A 199 -3.73 -12.36 20.38
CA VAL A 199 -2.56 -12.88 21.10
C VAL A 199 -1.61 -13.47 20.04
N TYR A 200 -0.43 -12.88 19.89
CA TYR A 200 0.57 -13.35 18.95
C TYR A 200 1.04 -14.78 19.31
N GLY A 201 0.96 -15.69 18.36
CA GLY A 201 1.55 -17.03 18.48
C GLY A 201 0.63 -18.11 19.03
N GLU A 202 -0.64 -17.83 19.31
CA GLU A 202 -1.61 -18.87 19.72
C GLU A 202 -2.31 -19.57 18.54
N ASP A 203 -2.31 -19.00 17.35
CA ASP A 203 -2.88 -19.62 16.16
C ASP A 203 -1.99 -20.73 15.62
N LYS A 204 -2.26 -21.95 16.06
CA LYS A 204 -1.58 -23.16 15.58
C LYS A 204 -1.87 -23.55 14.12
N GLN A 205 -2.78 -22.85 13.45
CA GLN A 205 -3.24 -23.16 12.07
C GLN A 205 -3.06 -22.02 11.07
N GLY A 206 -2.19 -21.04 11.37
CA GLY A 206 -2.17 -19.81 10.61
C GLY A 206 -3.39 -18.96 10.96
N ASP A 207 -3.28 -17.67 10.77
CA ASP A 207 -4.35 -16.73 11.04
C ASP A 207 -5.62 -17.16 10.28
N GLU A 208 -6.64 -17.67 11.00
CA GLU A 208 -7.94 -18.04 10.39
C GLU A 208 -8.64 -16.85 9.72
N SER A 209 -8.18 -15.61 10.00
CA SER A 209 -8.63 -14.41 9.31
C SER A 209 -8.26 -14.45 7.82
N VAL A 210 -7.33 -15.30 7.44
CA VAL A 210 -6.89 -15.53 6.06
C VAL A 210 -7.07 -17.01 5.71
N ASN A 211 -8.22 -17.60 6.04
CA ASN A 211 -8.59 -18.93 5.63
C ASN A 211 -8.82 -18.97 4.11
N PHE A 212 -7.75 -19.15 3.40
CA PHE A 212 -7.80 -19.52 1.99
C PHE A 212 -8.09 -21.02 1.91
N ILE A 213 -9.33 -21.36 1.67
CA ILE A 213 -9.69 -22.73 1.28
C ILE A 213 -9.00 -22.97 -0.05
N VAL A 214 -7.89 -23.69 -0.02
CA VAL A 214 -7.24 -24.23 -1.21
C VAL A 214 -8.17 -25.31 -1.74
N GLN A 215 -8.95 -25.00 -2.77
CA GLN A 215 -9.61 -25.97 -3.64
C GLN A 215 -8.65 -26.37 -4.77
#